data_4804380faa8c981a94642bcd53a8456e
#
_entry.id   4804380faa8c981a94642bcd53a8456e
#
_cell.length_a   1.000
_cell.length_b   1.000
_cell.length_c   1.000
_cell.angle_alpha   90.00
_cell.angle_beta   90.00
_cell.angle_gamma   90.00
#
_symmetry.space_group_name_H-M   'P 1'
#
loop_
_entity.id
_entity.type
_entity.pdbx_description
1 polymer ?
#
loop_
_entity_poly.entity_id
_entity_poly.type
_entity_poly.pdbx_seq_one_letter_code
_entity_poly.pdbx_strand_id
1 'polypeptide(L)'
;MKKNLIPLSSEGESPKSWYEKVQRQENFIVDPAQQRMVEVLDDLFHQLVQYHKMRHSLLKKMLKKRIPKSLYVWGRVGRGKSFLMDGFYNCLPFKEKKRVHFHAFMAEVHARLAELKDYPDPLMVFAKELAKDLEVLCFDEFHVSDIADAMILGRLLERVLNEGLIIVVTSNYSPDALYSMGQNRSS
;
A
#
# COMPACT_ATOMS: atom_id res chain seq x y z
N MET A 1 -15.06 3.79 -33.81
CA MET A 1 -14.10 4.27 -32.83
C MET A 1 -13.75 3.12 -31.90
N LYS A 2 -12.56 2.51 -32.05
CA LYS A 2 -12.06 1.52 -31.07
C LYS A 2 -11.79 2.29 -29.77
N LYS A 3 -12.50 1.95 -28.66
CA LYS A 3 -12.14 2.41 -27.34
C LYS A 3 -10.72 1.89 -27.07
N ASN A 4 -9.74 2.79 -26.92
CA ASN A 4 -8.42 2.43 -26.41
C ASN A 4 -8.60 1.94 -24.97
N LEU A 5 -8.81 0.64 -24.83
CA LEU A 5 -8.90 -0.02 -23.52
C LEU A 5 -7.46 -0.16 -23.01
N ILE A 6 -7.16 0.50 -21.90
CA ILE A 6 -5.89 0.30 -21.19
C ILE A 6 -5.73 -1.19 -20.89
N PRO A 7 -4.58 -1.82 -21.24
CA PRO A 7 -4.35 -3.22 -20.94
C PRO A 7 -4.51 -3.49 -19.46
N LEU A 8 -5.31 -4.50 -19.11
CA LEU A 8 -5.41 -4.94 -17.73
C LEU A 8 -4.10 -5.63 -17.34
N SER A 9 -3.61 -5.32 -16.15
CA SER A 9 -2.51 -6.05 -15.53
C SER A 9 -2.98 -7.45 -15.11
N SER A 10 -2.10 -8.44 -15.22
CA SER A 10 -2.40 -9.83 -14.89
C SER A 10 -1.52 -10.34 -13.76
N GLU A 11 -2.05 -11.29 -12.99
CA GLU A 11 -1.31 -11.95 -11.91
C GLU A 11 -0.01 -12.60 -12.43
N GLY A 12 1.09 -12.32 -11.75
CA GLY A 12 2.41 -12.84 -12.08
C GLY A 12 3.15 -12.07 -13.18
N GLU A 13 2.49 -11.14 -13.86
CA GLU A 13 3.14 -10.18 -14.74
C GLU A 13 3.82 -9.08 -13.91
N SER A 14 5.06 -8.67 -14.25
CA SER A 14 5.70 -7.59 -13.51
C SER A 14 5.07 -6.23 -13.84
N PRO A 15 5.04 -5.28 -12.88
CA PRO A 15 4.54 -3.93 -13.11
C PRO A 15 5.21 -3.22 -14.29
N LYS A 16 6.50 -3.43 -14.49
CA LYS A 16 7.25 -2.88 -15.63
C LYS A 16 6.76 -3.46 -16.95
N SER A 17 6.62 -4.79 -17.04
CA SER A 17 6.12 -5.45 -18.27
C SER A 17 4.70 -4.99 -18.62
N TRP A 18 3.83 -4.88 -17.63
CA TRP A 18 2.49 -4.33 -17.81
C TRP A 18 2.52 -2.88 -18.30
N TYR A 19 3.32 -2.03 -17.66
CA TYR A 19 3.41 -0.61 -18.03
C TYR A 19 3.97 -0.38 -19.43
N GLU A 20 4.92 -1.22 -19.89
CA GLU A 20 5.41 -1.19 -21.27
C GLU A 20 4.30 -1.48 -22.29
N LYS A 21 3.36 -2.37 -21.98
CA LYS A 21 2.17 -2.60 -22.82
C LYS A 21 1.26 -1.38 -22.84
N VAL A 22 1.10 -0.70 -21.69
CA VAL A 22 0.33 0.55 -21.60
C VAL A 22 0.95 1.64 -22.48
N GLN A 23 2.28 1.80 -22.43
CA GLN A 23 3.01 2.79 -23.23
C GLN A 23 2.89 2.59 -24.75
N ARG A 24 2.66 1.37 -25.22
CA ARG A 24 2.50 1.07 -26.65
C ARG A 24 1.14 1.50 -27.21
N GLN A 25 0.24 2.02 -26.37
CA GLN A 25 -1.06 2.49 -26.84
C GLN A 25 -0.96 3.83 -27.57
N GLU A 26 -1.79 3.98 -28.61
CA GLU A 26 -1.92 5.25 -29.31
C GLU A 26 -2.30 6.38 -28.33
N ASN A 27 -1.61 7.50 -28.44
CA ASN A 27 -1.79 8.70 -27.61
C ASN A 27 -1.39 8.59 -26.13
N PHE A 28 -0.63 7.56 -25.72
CA PHE A 28 -0.09 7.52 -24.38
C PHE A 28 1.08 8.49 -24.24
N ILE A 29 0.96 9.46 -23.32
CA ILE A 29 2.05 10.40 -23.03
C ILE A 29 2.88 9.84 -21.88
N VAL A 30 4.15 9.57 -22.17
CA VAL A 30 5.11 9.05 -21.17
C VAL A 30 5.45 10.16 -20.19
N ASP A 31 5.19 9.90 -18.90
CA ASP A 31 5.60 10.77 -17.79
C ASP A 31 6.83 10.18 -17.09
N PRO A 32 7.98 10.87 -17.04
CA PRO A 32 9.19 10.39 -16.35
C PRO A 32 8.97 10.11 -14.87
N ALA A 33 8.01 10.77 -14.22
CA ALA A 33 7.67 10.49 -12.83
C ALA A 33 6.93 9.15 -12.69
N GLN A 34 6.06 8.81 -13.66
CA GLN A 34 5.41 7.51 -13.71
C GLN A 34 6.43 6.39 -13.96
N GLN A 35 7.37 6.59 -14.87
CA GLN A 35 8.44 5.60 -15.12
C GLN A 35 9.23 5.28 -13.87
N ARG A 36 9.68 6.31 -13.13
CA ARG A 36 10.39 6.11 -11.84
C ARG A 36 9.53 5.38 -10.82
N MET A 37 8.24 5.70 -10.73
CA MET A 37 7.33 5.01 -9.83
C MET A 37 7.18 3.52 -10.23
N VAL A 38 7.06 3.23 -11.53
CA VAL A 38 6.97 1.85 -12.04
C VAL A 38 8.23 1.05 -11.71
N GLU A 39 9.42 1.63 -11.87
CA GLU A 39 10.69 0.97 -11.50
C GLU A 39 10.71 0.59 -10.02
N VAL A 40 10.33 1.51 -9.13
CA VAL A 40 10.26 1.24 -7.69
C VAL A 40 9.21 0.18 -7.35
N LEU A 41 8.04 0.23 -8.00
CA LEU A 41 6.98 -0.77 -7.81
C LEU A 41 7.38 -2.14 -8.37
N ASP A 42 8.13 -2.19 -9.46
CA ASP A 42 8.64 -3.43 -10.04
C ASP A 42 9.69 -4.09 -9.12
N ASP A 43 10.61 -3.30 -8.57
CA ASP A 43 11.57 -3.78 -7.57
C ASP A 43 10.85 -4.33 -6.33
N LEU A 44 9.84 -3.61 -5.82
CA LEU A 44 9.06 -4.06 -4.69
C LEU A 44 8.27 -5.33 -5.01
N PHE A 45 7.69 -5.45 -6.21
CA PHE A 45 7.00 -6.64 -6.69
C PHE A 45 7.89 -7.87 -6.62
N HIS A 46 9.12 -7.80 -7.14
CA HIS A 46 10.04 -8.92 -7.11
C HIS A 46 10.44 -9.31 -5.68
N GLN A 47 10.65 -8.32 -4.80
CA GLN A 47 10.91 -8.56 -3.39
C GLN A 47 9.72 -9.23 -2.69
N LEU A 48 8.50 -8.80 -2.97
CA LEU A 48 7.28 -9.35 -2.39
C LEU A 48 7.00 -10.78 -2.85
N VAL A 49 7.19 -11.07 -4.14
CA VAL A 49 7.05 -12.44 -4.68
C VAL A 49 8.06 -13.39 -4.00
N GLN A 50 9.29 -12.93 -3.81
CA GLN A 50 10.30 -13.70 -3.09
C GLN A 50 9.95 -13.86 -1.61
N TYR A 51 9.48 -12.80 -0.95
CA TYR A 51 9.05 -12.80 0.44
C TYR A 51 7.89 -13.76 0.68
N HIS A 52 6.86 -13.73 -0.20
CA HIS A 52 5.72 -14.64 -0.16
C HIS A 52 6.17 -16.11 -0.23
N LYS A 53 7.01 -16.46 -1.21
CA LYS A 53 7.57 -17.82 -1.35
C LYS A 53 8.30 -18.27 -0.08
N MET A 54 9.08 -17.38 0.53
CA MET A 54 9.83 -17.68 1.76
C MET A 54 8.92 -17.81 2.99
N ARG A 55 7.89 -16.96 3.11
CA ARG A 55 6.95 -16.96 4.23
C ARG A 55 6.19 -18.29 4.33
N HIS A 56 5.87 -18.89 3.19
CA HIS A 56 5.17 -20.17 3.08
C HIS A 56 6.10 -21.39 2.99
N SER A 57 7.42 -21.18 3.06
CA SER A 57 8.41 -22.27 3.06
C SER A 57 8.84 -22.67 4.47
N LEU A 58 9.48 -23.85 4.58
CA LEU A 58 10.08 -24.33 5.84
C LEU A 58 11.22 -23.41 6.35
N LEU A 59 11.73 -22.50 5.51
CA LEU A 59 12.79 -21.55 5.82
C LEU A 59 12.32 -20.28 6.58
N LYS A 60 11.13 -20.31 7.15
CA LYS A 60 10.48 -19.21 7.87
C LYS A 60 11.37 -18.52 8.94
N LYS A 61 12.32 -19.26 9.55
CA LYS A 61 13.25 -18.70 10.55
C LYS A 61 14.24 -17.65 9.99
N MET A 62 14.47 -17.63 8.67
CA MET A 62 15.38 -16.67 8.01
C MET A 62 14.68 -15.38 7.57
N LEU A 63 13.37 -15.30 7.66
CA LEU A 63 12.54 -14.20 7.16
C LEU A 63 12.83 -12.83 7.80
N LYS A 64 13.14 -12.79 9.11
CA LYS A 64 13.37 -11.50 9.82
C LYS A 64 14.44 -10.61 9.18
N LYS A 65 15.33 -11.17 8.36
CA LYS A 65 16.42 -10.40 7.68
C LYS A 65 16.06 -9.88 6.29
N ARG A 66 14.88 -10.20 5.73
CA ARG A 66 14.54 -9.90 4.32
C ARG A 66 13.11 -9.38 4.10
N ILE A 67 12.51 -8.74 5.12
CA ILE A 67 11.20 -8.09 4.96
C ILE A 67 11.36 -6.92 4.01
N PRO A 68 10.61 -6.85 2.89
CA PRO A 68 10.62 -5.72 1.99
C PRO A 68 10.24 -4.42 2.72
N LYS A 69 10.81 -3.31 2.29
CA LYS A 69 10.46 -2.00 2.84
C LYS A 69 9.10 -1.56 2.32
N SER A 70 8.31 -0.97 3.21
CA SER A 70 7.09 -0.27 2.84
C SER A 70 7.39 0.95 1.96
N LEU A 71 6.43 1.34 1.12
CA LEU A 71 6.59 2.39 0.12
C LEU A 71 5.56 3.50 0.33
N TYR A 72 6.03 4.74 0.36
CA TYR A 72 5.18 5.93 0.36
C TYR A 72 5.40 6.71 -0.93
N VAL A 73 4.37 6.76 -1.79
CA VAL A 73 4.38 7.46 -3.08
C VAL A 73 3.55 8.72 -2.97
N TRP A 74 4.17 9.85 -3.19
CA TRP A 74 3.47 11.13 -3.13
C TRP A 74 3.68 12.00 -4.37
N GLY A 75 2.75 12.91 -4.60
CA GLY A 75 2.82 13.84 -5.71
C GLY A 75 1.46 14.44 -6.05
N ARG A 76 1.44 15.44 -6.93
CA ARG A 76 0.21 16.18 -7.31
C ARG A 76 -0.88 15.25 -7.85
N VAL A 77 -2.13 15.70 -7.69
CA VAL A 77 -3.30 15.04 -8.29
C VAL A 77 -3.13 14.92 -9.82
N GLY A 78 -3.70 13.88 -10.42
CA GLY A 78 -3.66 13.67 -11.86
C GLY A 78 -2.36 13.05 -12.41
N ARG A 79 -1.39 12.69 -11.56
CA ARG A 79 -0.12 12.07 -11.97
C ARG A 79 -0.19 10.55 -12.17
N GLY A 80 -1.38 9.94 -12.10
CA GLY A 80 -1.57 8.51 -12.34
C GLY A 80 -1.16 7.59 -11.19
N LYS A 81 -1.00 8.10 -9.96
CA LYS A 81 -0.59 7.28 -8.79
C LYS A 81 -1.53 6.09 -8.56
N SER A 82 -2.84 6.34 -8.50
CA SER A 82 -3.84 5.29 -8.27
C SER A 82 -3.87 4.28 -9.41
N PHE A 83 -3.69 4.74 -10.67
CA PHE A 83 -3.57 3.86 -11.83
C PHE A 83 -2.36 2.92 -11.74
N LEU A 84 -1.19 3.45 -11.36
CA LEU A 84 0.01 2.63 -11.18
C LEU A 84 -0.11 1.69 -9.96
N MET A 85 -0.79 2.13 -8.89
CA MET A 85 -1.12 1.28 -7.75
C MET A 85 -2.06 0.14 -8.15
N ASP A 86 -3.08 0.40 -9.01
CA ASP A 86 -3.96 -0.62 -9.58
C ASP A 86 -3.16 -1.68 -10.34
N GLY A 87 -2.29 -1.23 -11.23
CA GLY A 87 -1.42 -2.11 -12.00
C GLY A 87 -0.56 -3.00 -11.10
N PHE A 88 0.14 -2.39 -10.15
CA PHE A 88 0.97 -3.09 -9.18
C PHE A 88 0.18 -4.13 -8.37
N TYR A 89 -0.95 -3.72 -7.78
CA TYR A 89 -1.79 -4.58 -6.95
C TYR A 89 -2.28 -5.81 -7.72
N ASN A 90 -2.72 -5.63 -8.96
CA ASN A 90 -3.21 -6.72 -9.78
C ASN A 90 -2.11 -7.66 -10.27
N CYS A 91 -0.87 -7.15 -10.42
CA CYS A 91 0.29 -7.98 -10.79
C CYS A 91 0.70 -8.97 -9.70
N LEU A 92 0.46 -8.67 -8.41
CA LEU A 92 0.85 -9.53 -7.29
C LEU A 92 0.17 -10.91 -7.38
N PRO A 93 0.92 -12.04 -7.44
CA PRO A 93 0.38 -13.37 -7.70
C PRO A 93 -0.04 -14.13 -6.43
N PHE A 94 -0.55 -13.43 -5.42
CA PHE A 94 -1.02 -14.01 -4.16
C PHE A 94 -2.25 -13.28 -3.64
N LYS A 95 -2.99 -13.94 -2.75
CA LYS A 95 -4.28 -13.45 -2.24
C LYS A 95 -4.15 -12.63 -0.95
N GLU A 96 -3.05 -12.77 -0.25
CA GLU A 96 -2.74 -12.11 1.03
C GLU A 96 -2.41 -10.62 0.81
N LYS A 97 -3.26 -9.96 0.03
CA LYS A 97 -3.16 -8.54 -0.33
C LYS A 97 -4.50 -7.85 -0.17
N LYS A 98 -4.50 -6.61 0.31
CA LYS A 98 -5.69 -5.78 0.42
C LYS A 98 -5.40 -4.40 -0.13
N ARG A 99 -6.32 -3.83 -0.90
CA ARG A 99 -6.31 -2.43 -1.30
C ARG A 99 -7.57 -1.75 -0.79
N VAL A 100 -7.41 -0.59 -0.20
CA VAL A 100 -8.50 0.14 0.42
C VAL A 100 -8.23 1.65 0.40
N HIS A 101 -9.28 2.46 0.27
CA HIS A 101 -9.18 3.89 0.52
C HIS A 101 -8.97 4.15 2.00
N PHE A 102 -8.13 5.13 2.30
CA PHE A 102 -7.74 5.41 3.69
C PHE A 102 -8.94 5.62 4.63
N HIS A 103 -9.95 6.40 4.23
CA HIS A 103 -11.14 6.63 5.06
C HIS A 103 -11.95 5.36 5.34
N ALA A 104 -12.08 4.47 4.35
CA ALA A 104 -12.76 3.18 4.54
C ALA A 104 -11.99 2.29 5.51
N PHE A 105 -10.65 2.32 5.43
CA PHE A 105 -9.82 1.59 6.40
C PHE A 105 -9.95 2.13 7.81
N MET A 106 -9.98 3.45 8.01
CA MET A 106 -10.17 4.03 9.36
C MET A 106 -11.53 3.66 9.95
N ALA A 107 -12.60 3.63 9.14
CA ALA A 107 -13.90 3.15 9.58
C ALA A 107 -13.86 1.67 10.04
N GLU A 108 -13.13 0.81 9.30
CA GLU A 108 -12.88 -0.59 9.69
C GLU A 108 -12.09 -0.68 11.01
N VAL A 109 -11.05 0.14 11.17
CA VAL A 109 -10.25 0.23 12.41
C VAL A 109 -11.16 0.56 13.60
N HIS A 110 -11.95 1.62 13.50
CA HIS A 110 -12.86 2.03 14.58
C HIS A 110 -13.88 0.95 14.92
N ALA A 111 -14.52 0.33 13.93
CA ALA A 111 -15.46 -0.76 14.12
C ALA A 111 -14.81 -1.93 14.85
N ARG A 112 -13.60 -2.33 14.40
CA ARG A 112 -12.90 -3.47 15.01
C ARG A 112 -12.42 -3.18 16.43
N LEU A 113 -11.96 -1.96 16.71
CA LEU A 113 -11.59 -1.56 18.07
C LEU A 113 -12.78 -1.56 19.03
N ALA A 114 -13.97 -1.18 18.55
CA ALA A 114 -15.21 -1.25 19.35
C ALA A 114 -15.59 -2.69 19.70
N GLU A 115 -15.41 -3.64 18.76
CA GLU A 115 -15.62 -5.07 19.01
C GLU A 115 -14.58 -5.66 20.00
N LEU A 116 -13.35 -5.16 19.96
CA LEU A 116 -12.23 -5.63 20.78
C LEU A 116 -12.09 -4.87 22.12
N LYS A 117 -13.07 -4.09 22.54
CA LYS A 117 -13.02 -3.23 23.75
C LYS A 117 -12.67 -3.96 25.03
N ASP A 118 -12.99 -5.25 25.13
CA ASP A 118 -12.77 -6.06 26.32
C ASP A 118 -11.35 -6.69 26.38
N TYR A 119 -10.55 -6.50 25.32
CA TYR A 119 -9.15 -6.93 25.30
C TYR A 119 -8.22 -5.89 25.93
N PRO A 120 -7.16 -6.30 26.65
CA PRO A 120 -6.19 -5.37 27.24
C PRO A 120 -5.50 -4.44 26.25
N ASP A 121 -5.27 -4.92 25.01
CA ASP A 121 -4.66 -4.16 23.91
C ASP A 121 -5.35 -4.48 22.58
N PRO A 122 -6.49 -3.79 22.29
CA PRO A 122 -7.27 -4.00 21.06
C PRO A 122 -6.47 -3.77 19.78
N LEU A 123 -5.59 -2.76 19.76
CA LEU A 123 -4.75 -2.44 18.60
C LEU A 123 -3.75 -3.56 18.29
N MET A 124 -3.18 -4.19 19.33
CA MET A 124 -2.27 -5.32 19.14
C MET A 124 -2.98 -6.54 18.58
N VAL A 125 -4.20 -6.81 19.06
CA VAL A 125 -5.03 -7.91 18.55
C VAL A 125 -5.33 -7.68 17.06
N PHE A 126 -5.82 -6.51 16.72
CA PHE A 126 -6.16 -6.17 15.34
C PHE A 126 -4.93 -6.17 14.41
N ALA A 127 -3.80 -5.65 14.86
CA ALA A 127 -2.55 -5.69 14.10
C ALA A 127 -2.11 -7.13 13.77
N LYS A 128 -2.22 -8.05 14.72
CA LYS A 128 -1.92 -9.47 14.50
C LYS A 128 -2.90 -10.14 13.55
N GLU A 129 -4.19 -9.83 13.64
CA GLU A 129 -5.20 -10.30 12.70
C GLU A 129 -4.86 -9.85 11.27
N LEU A 130 -4.61 -8.55 11.07
CA LEU A 130 -4.22 -8.02 9.76
C LEU A 130 -2.95 -8.69 9.21
N ALA A 131 -1.92 -8.83 10.03
CA ALA A 131 -0.65 -9.41 9.59
C ALA A 131 -0.70 -10.94 9.40
N LYS A 132 -1.71 -11.62 9.99
CA LYS A 132 -1.97 -13.04 9.75
C LYS A 132 -2.57 -13.25 8.36
N ASP A 133 -3.51 -12.39 7.98
CA ASP A 133 -4.32 -12.55 6.77
C ASP A 133 -3.69 -11.85 5.55
N LEU A 134 -2.82 -10.86 5.78
CA LEU A 134 -2.24 -10.04 4.73
C LEU A 134 -0.70 -10.06 4.77
N GLU A 135 -0.11 -9.91 3.60
CA GLU A 135 1.31 -9.61 3.40
C GLU A 135 1.52 -8.18 2.90
N VAL A 136 0.55 -7.67 2.14
CA VAL A 136 0.58 -6.32 1.57
C VAL A 136 -0.74 -5.60 1.82
N LEU A 137 -0.64 -4.38 2.33
CA LEU A 137 -1.76 -3.46 2.48
C LEU A 137 -1.49 -2.18 1.67
N CYS A 138 -2.33 -1.93 0.67
CA CYS A 138 -2.25 -0.77 -0.19
C CYS A 138 -3.27 0.28 0.23
N PHE A 139 -2.82 1.48 0.54
CA PHE A 139 -3.68 2.63 0.82
C PHE A 139 -3.73 3.58 -0.37
N ASP A 140 -4.92 3.84 -0.85
CA ASP A 140 -5.16 4.90 -1.83
C ASP A 140 -5.61 6.18 -1.14
N GLU A 141 -5.15 7.32 -1.67
CA GLU A 141 -5.54 8.65 -1.19
C GLU A 141 -5.29 8.87 0.32
N PHE A 142 -4.10 8.46 0.76
CA PHE A 142 -3.74 8.59 2.17
C PHE A 142 -3.71 10.06 2.60
N HIS A 143 -4.63 10.39 3.49
CA HIS A 143 -4.78 11.72 4.05
C HIS A 143 -5.38 11.64 5.45
N VAL A 144 -4.63 12.07 6.44
CA VAL A 144 -5.08 12.09 7.84
C VAL A 144 -5.46 13.50 8.22
N SER A 145 -6.75 13.74 8.46
CA SER A 145 -7.29 15.06 8.82
C SER A 145 -7.62 15.20 10.31
N ASP A 146 -7.79 14.08 11.00
CA ASP A 146 -8.15 14.04 12.42
C ASP A 146 -6.96 13.59 13.27
N ILE A 147 -6.72 14.26 14.42
CA ILE A 147 -5.58 13.98 15.31
C ILE A 147 -5.77 12.62 16.01
N ALA A 148 -6.99 12.27 16.40
CA ALA A 148 -7.26 11.00 17.06
C ALA A 148 -7.00 9.84 16.10
N ASP A 149 -7.43 9.96 14.83
CA ASP A 149 -7.14 9.00 13.78
C ASP A 149 -5.63 8.89 13.54
N ALA A 150 -4.90 10.01 13.53
CA ALA A 150 -3.44 10.01 13.37
C ALA A 150 -2.75 9.22 14.49
N MET A 151 -3.18 9.38 15.74
CA MET A 151 -2.61 8.66 16.89
C MET A 151 -2.91 7.17 16.84
N ILE A 152 -4.14 6.78 16.53
CA ILE A 152 -4.54 5.38 16.40
C ILE A 152 -3.76 4.73 15.26
N LEU A 153 -3.75 5.39 14.11
CA LEU A 153 -3.07 4.91 12.90
C LEU A 153 -1.57 4.74 13.13
N GLY A 154 -0.89 5.73 13.72
CA GLY A 154 0.55 5.64 13.98
C GLY A 154 0.91 4.41 14.81
N ARG A 155 0.17 4.17 15.89
CA ARG A 155 0.34 2.99 16.74
C ARG A 155 -0.01 1.68 16.03
N LEU A 156 -1.04 1.68 15.16
CA LEU A 156 -1.41 0.51 14.38
C LEU A 156 -0.35 0.18 13.33
N LEU A 157 0.11 1.19 12.57
CA LEU A 157 1.13 1.03 11.54
C LEU A 157 2.44 0.47 12.13
N GLU A 158 2.90 1.02 13.26
CA GLU A 158 4.08 0.50 13.96
C GLU A 158 3.94 -0.99 14.26
N ARG A 159 2.78 -1.41 14.78
CA ARG A 159 2.54 -2.81 15.14
C ARG A 159 2.47 -3.74 13.94
N VAL A 160 1.74 -3.37 12.90
CA VAL A 160 1.62 -4.21 11.69
C VAL A 160 2.95 -4.34 10.95
N LEU A 161 3.78 -3.28 10.93
CA LEU A 161 5.13 -3.32 10.38
C LEU A 161 6.05 -4.26 11.18
N ASN A 162 5.95 -4.25 12.51
CA ASN A 162 6.69 -5.18 13.37
C ASN A 162 6.25 -6.64 13.18
N GLU A 163 5.00 -6.88 12.82
CA GLU A 163 4.50 -8.21 12.45
C GLU A 163 4.87 -8.62 11.01
N GLY A 164 5.51 -7.74 10.24
CA GLY A 164 6.03 -8.03 8.90
C GLY A 164 5.03 -7.77 7.77
N LEU A 165 3.97 -6.99 8.01
CA LEU A 165 3.08 -6.50 6.96
C LEU A 165 3.76 -5.39 6.18
N ILE A 166 3.71 -5.45 4.85
CA ILE A 166 4.24 -4.43 3.96
C ILE A 166 3.12 -3.45 3.59
N ILE A 167 3.41 -2.15 3.69
CA ILE A 167 2.44 -1.09 3.42
C ILE A 167 2.88 -0.30 2.20
N VAL A 168 1.97 -0.12 1.24
CA VAL A 168 2.18 0.71 0.06
C VAL A 168 1.13 1.82 0.07
N VAL A 169 1.59 3.06 0.04
CA VAL A 169 0.72 4.24 0.21
C VAL A 169 0.82 5.16 -0.99
N THR A 170 -0.31 5.62 -1.52
CA THR A 170 -0.36 6.79 -2.40
C THR A 170 -0.95 8.00 -1.70
N SER A 171 -0.36 9.17 -1.87
CA SER A 171 -0.81 10.42 -1.26
C SER A 171 -0.62 11.62 -2.19
N ASN A 172 -1.41 12.66 -1.98
CA ASN A 172 -1.19 13.96 -2.61
C ASN A 172 -0.25 14.86 -1.78
N TYR A 173 0.11 14.43 -0.59
CA TYR A 173 0.92 15.18 0.37
C TYR A 173 2.29 14.53 0.57
N SER A 174 3.32 15.35 0.73
CA SER A 174 4.63 14.85 1.19
C SER A 174 4.54 14.38 2.65
N PRO A 175 5.44 13.51 3.11
CA PRO A 175 5.48 13.09 4.52
C PRO A 175 5.51 14.29 5.49
N ASP A 176 6.29 15.32 5.20
CA ASP A 176 6.40 16.52 6.03
C ASP A 176 5.09 17.32 6.08
N ALA A 177 4.32 17.35 4.97
CA ALA A 177 3.03 18.03 4.90
C ALA A 177 1.92 17.32 5.69
N LEU A 178 2.04 16.02 5.93
CA LEU A 178 1.10 15.29 6.79
C LEU A 178 1.14 15.78 8.24
N TYR A 179 2.32 16.16 8.74
CA TYR A 179 2.50 16.65 10.11
C TYR A 179 2.13 18.13 10.28
N SER A 180 2.30 18.96 9.25
CA SER A 180 2.03 20.40 9.33
C SER A 180 0.55 20.76 9.48
N MET A 181 -0.36 19.91 9.00
CA MET A 181 -1.80 20.13 9.15
C MET A 181 -2.31 19.96 10.59
N GLY A 182 -1.61 19.21 11.44
CA GLY A 182 -1.94 19.05 12.85
C GLY A 182 -1.57 20.24 13.73
N GLN A 183 -0.62 21.09 13.31
CA GLN A 183 -0.13 22.23 14.10
C GLN A 183 -0.86 23.55 13.84
N ASN A 184 -1.61 23.70 12.74
CA ASN A 184 -2.23 24.97 12.34
C ASN A 184 -3.67 25.19 12.83
N ARG A 185 -4.17 24.45 13.83
CA ARG A 185 -5.50 24.68 14.42
C ARG A 185 -5.50 25.27 15.84
N SER A 186 -4.38 25.82 16.29
CA SER A 186 -4.31 26.60 17.54
C SER A 186 -3.88 28.05 17.23
N SER A 187 -4.78 28.81 16.57
CA SER A 187 -4.75 30.26 16.50
C SER A 187 -6.19 30.75 16.48
#